data_e16d52ed927b9cc8aeb3ef173606be7d
#
_entry.id   e16d52ed927b9cc8aeb3ef173606be7d
#
_cell.length_a   1.000
_cell.length_b   1.000
_cell.length_c   1.000
_cell.angle_alpha   90.00
_cell.angle_beta   90.00
_cell.angle_gamma   90.00
#
_symmetry.space_group_name_H-M   'P 1'
#
loop_
_entity.id
_entity.type
_entity.pdbx_description
1 polymer ?
#
loop_
_entity_poly.entity_id
_entity_poly.type
_entity_poly.pdbx_seq_one_letter_code
_entity_poly.pdbx_strand_id
1 'polypeptide(L)'
;VANPLGVGQISAMRLIIDTDTAGDDVFSLMLALTRPGVQLEAITIAHGNVGFEQHAENALVTLERCGRAGEVPVYLGAQFPLMRAPLDAAYVFGRDGMSDSGFAKTAQRPADGHAVDELVRRIMAAPGEITLIAQAPLTNIALAYQREPRIAKALKHLWVMGGTDNGVGNVTPAAEYNFYADPEAAKIVVNAGFNLSIATWTLTLKDGLWTTEQLDALDALGTDKARFFTDVNRASLAFARETEGLDGSLHPDALTCAIALDESLILEAEHCVVDVETVGELTRGYLSVSHSILPDIEIADPALKRRAPNARVIKAIDREGFFAAMRGALL
;
A
#
# COMPACT_ATOMS: atom_id res chain seq x y z
N VAL A 1 -30.30 -21.88 35.21
CA VAL A 1 -29.20 -20.92 35.09
C VAL A 1 -28.93 -20.76 33.61
N ALA A 2 -29.41 -19.66 33.02
CA ALA A 2 -29.27 -19.35 31.61
C ALA A 2 -27.84 -18.88 31.34
N ASN A 3 -27.22 -19.47 30.32
CA ASN A 3 -25.91 -19.06 29.78
C ASN A 3 -26.09 -17.73 29.02
N PRO A 4 -25.34 -16.65 29.36
CA PRO A 4 -25.49 -15.39 28.64
C PRO A 4 -24.86 -15.51 27.25
N LEU A 5 -25.61 -15.02 26.32
CA LEU A 5 -25.35 -14.73 24.91
C LEU A 5 -23.86 -14.81 24.51
N GLY A 6 -23.56 -15.78 23.65
CA GLY A 6 -22.25 -15.89 23.00
C GLY A 6 -21.94 -14.61 22.20
N VAL A 7 -21.05 -13.80 22.74
CA VAL A 7 -20.29 -12.83 21.95
C VAL A 7 -19.45 -13.67 20.99
N GLY A 8 -19.89 -13.76 19.74
CA GLY A 8 -19.10 -14.40 18.70
C GLY A 8 -17.71 -13.76 18.72
N GLN A 9 -16.67 -14.57 18.91
CA GLN A 9 -15.29 -14.13 18.71
C GLN A 9 -15.22 -13.58 17.27
N ILE A 10 -15.15 -12.24 17.14
CA ILE A 10 -14.80 -11.63 15.87
C ILE A 10 -13.39 -12.15 15.59
N SER A 11 -13.24 -13.03 14.61
CA SER A 11 -11.93 -13.55 14.25
C SER A 11 -11.07 -12.37 13.83
N ALA A 12 -9.86 -12.26 14.38
CA ALA A 12 -8.92 -11.22 14.04
C ALA A 12 -8.67 -11.20 12.52
N MET A 13 -8.62 -10.00 11.91
CA MET A 13 -8.20 -9.86 10.52
C MET A 13 -6.74 -10.28 10.40
N ARG A 14 -6.47 -11.32 9.62
CA ARG A 14 -5.11 -11.78 9.31
C ARG A 14 -4.56 -10.96 8.17
N LEU A 15 -3.48 -10.23 8.41
CA LEU A 15 -2.94 -9.23 7.51
C LEU A 15 -1.48 -9.50 7.18
N ILE A 16 -1.10 -9.28 5.92
CA ILE A 16 0.28 -9.14 5.48
C ILE A 16 0.40 -7.78 4.79
N ILE A 17 1.52 -7.07 4.97
CA ILE A 17 1.81 -5.81 4.27
C ILE A 17 3.09 -6.00 3.46
N ASP A 18 3.01 -5.74 2.15
CA ASP A 18 4.14 -5.66 1.22
C ASP A 18 4.48 -4.18 1.01
N THR A 19 5.71 -3.79 1.31
CA THR A 19 6.10 -2.38 1.49
C THR A 19 7.55 -2.12 1.06
N ASP A 20 7.83 -0.92 0.60
CA ASP A 20 9.17 -0.34 0.42
C ASP A 20 9.41 0.78 1.45
N THR A 21 9.24 0.45 2.69
CA THR A 21 9.02 1.26 3.89
C THR A 21 9.82 2.56 3.93
N ALA A 22 9.15 3.66 3.62
CA ALA A 22 9.60 5.03 3.76
C ALA A 22 8.39 5.95 3.99
N GLY A 23 8.58 7.15 4.53
CA GLY A 23 7.50 8.13 4.64
C GLY A 23 6.20 7.55 5.19
N ASP A 24 5.14 7.56 4.38
CA ASP A 24 3.81 7.15 4.80
C ASP A 24 3.57 5.63 4.83
N ASP A 25 4.44 4.80 4.25
CA ASP A 25 4.49 3.36 4.55
C ASP A 25 4.60 3.12 6.06
N VAL A 26 5.43 3.93 6.74
CA VAL A 26 5.57 3.90 8.20
C VAL A 26 4.21 4.10 8.88
N PHE A 27 3.40 5.04 8.38
CA PHE A 27 2.10 5.35 8.97
C PHE A 27 1.07 4.25 8.70
N SER A 28 1.14 3.62 7.55
CA SER A 28 0.40 2.41 7.24
C SER A 28 0.70 1.28 8.24
N LEU A 29 1.99 1.03 8.51
CA LEU A 29 2.40 0.06 9.53
C LEU A 29 1.90 0.44 10.93
N MET A 30 1.97 1.73 11.32
CA MET A 30 1.46 2.22 12.60
C MET A 30 -0.04 1.96 12.75
N LEU A 31 -0.84 2.21 11.70
CA LEU A 31 -2.28 1.91 11.67
C LEU A 31 -2.53 0.41 11.90
N ALA A 32 -1.86 -0.45 11.16
CA ALA A 32 -2.04 -1.90 11.27
C ALA A 32 -1.63 -2.45 12.64
N LEU A 33 -0.52 -1.95 13.21
CA LEU A 33 0.04 -2.40 14.49
C LEU A 33 -0.79 -1.98 15.70
N THR A 34 -1.53 -0.88 15.59
CA THR A 34 -2.32 -0.30 16.70
C THR A 34 -3.81 -0.64 16.61
N ARG A 35 -4.31 -1.10 15.44
CA ARG A 35 -5.73 -1.40 15.23
C ARG A 35 -6.16 -2.66 16.01
N PRO A 36 -7.12 -2.56 16.94
CA PRO A 36 -7.67 -3.73 17.62
C PRO A 36 -8.31 -4.71 16.63
N GLY A 37 -8.11 -6.01 16.84
CA GLY A 37 -8.66 -7.06 15.98
C GLY A 37 -7.89 -7.31 14.69
N VAL A 38 -6.71 -6.69 14.51
CA VAL A 38 -5.79 -6.96 13.40
C VAL A 38 -4.62 -7.79 13.91
N GLN A 39 -4.32 -8.88 13.20
CA GLN A 39 -3.14 -9.70 13.38
C GLN A 39 -2.23 -9.49 12.15
N LEU A 40 -1.23 -8.62 12.27
CA LEU A 40 -0.19 -8.47 11.26
C LEU A 40 0.75 -9.67 11.35
N GLU A 41 0.69 -10.55 10.36
CA GLU A 41 1.42 -11.83 10.35
C GLU A 41 2.83 -11.74 9.79
N ALA A 42 3.05 -10.81 8.87
CA ALA A 42 4.34 -10.57 8.25
C ALA A 42 4.37 -9.20 7.58
N ILE A 43 5.56 -8.65 7.48
CA ILE A 43 5.91 -7.53 6.60
C ILE A 43 6.85 -8.09 5.53
N THR A 44 6.56 -7.86 4.25
CA THR A 44 7.41 -8.25 3.14
C THR A 44 7.99 -7.01 2.47
N ILE A 45 9.29 -7.02 2.21
CA ILE A 45 10.04 -5.87 1.70
C ILE A 45 10.27 -6.03 0.19
N ALA A 46 9.87 -5.02 -0.57
CA ALA A 46 10.20 -4.87 -1.99
C ALA A 46 11.23 -3.75 -2.21
N HIS A 47 11.74 -3.64 -3.43
CA HIS A 47 12.48 -2.45 -3.87
C HIS A 47 11.53 -1.26 -3.99
N GLY A 48 12.07 -0.04 -3.98
CA GLY A 48 11.27 1.18 -4.22
C GLY A 48 11.93 2.43 -3.65
N ASN A 49 11.28 3.08 -2.72
CA ASN A 49 11.49 4.46 -2.26
C ASN A 49 12.93 4.85 -1.91
N VAL A 50 13.69 3.96 -1.26
CA VAL A 50 15.10 4.20 -0.85
C VAL A 50 15.95 2.93 -1.02
N GLY A 51 17.12 2.84 -0.39
CA GLY A 51 17.96 1.64 -0.45
C GLY A 51 17.24 0.41 0.14
N PHE A 52 17.37 -0.74 -0.50
CA PHE A 52 16.61 -1.95 -0.16
C PHE A 52 16.75 -2.40 1.30
N GLU A 53 17.99 -2.42 1.83
CA GLU A 53 18.23 -2.77 3.23
C GLU A 53 17.65 -1.71 4.18
N GLN A 54 17.57 -0.46 3.74
CA GLN A 54 17.00 0.63 4.52
C GLN A 54 15.49 0.47 4.71
N HIS A 55 14.76 -0.05 3.71
CA HIS A 55 13.33 -0.37 3.86
C HIS A 55 13.09 -1.34 5.03
N ALA A 56 13.90 -2.40 5.10
CA ALA A 56 13.79 -3.38 6.19
C ALA A 56 14.13 -2.76 7.56
N GLU A 57 15.17 -1.93 7.63
CA GLU A 57 15.52 -1.21 8.86
C GLU A 57 14.38 -0.28 9.29
N ASN A 58 13.78 0.46 8.35
CA ASN A 58 12.65 1.35 8.62
C ASN A 58 11.43 0.58 9.16
N ALA A 59 11.11 -0.57 8.58
CA ALA A 59 10.04 -1.44 9.07
C ALA A 59 10.33 -1.93 10.52
N LEU A 60 11.56 -2.37 10.79
CA LEU A 60 11.97 -2.84 12.11
C LEU A 60 11.98 -1.70 13.15
N VAL A 61 12.43 -0.50 12.79
CA VAL A 61 12.34 0.70 13.64
C VAL A 61 10.88 1.03 13.94
N THR A 62 10.00 0.94 12.94
CA THR A 62 8.57 1.21 13.13
C THR A 62 7.95 0.21 14.10
N LEU A 63 8.28 -1.08 13.99
CA LEU A 63 7.85 -2.10 14.97
C LEU A 63 8.31 -1.73 16.40
N GLU A 64 9.56 -1.30 16.55
CA GLU A 64 10.09 -0.90 17.86
C GLU A 64 9.37 0.33 18.42
N ARG A 65 9.14 1.37 17.57
CA ARG A 65 8.43 2.60 17.96
C ARG A 65 6.97 2.36 18.32
N CYS A 66 6.36 1.32 17.76
CA CYS A 66 5.00 0.88 18.10
C CYS A 66 4.96 -0.09 19.30
N GLY A 67 6.10 -0.41 19.94
CA GLY A 67 6.16 -1.36 21.06
C GLY A 67 5.91 -2.81 20.65
N ARG A 68 6.13 -3.16 19.38
CA ARG A 68 5.86 -4.48 18.78
C ARG A 68 7.13 -5.18 18.30
N ALA A 69 8.28 -4.79 18.88
CA ALA A 69 9.58 -5.36 18.53
C ALA A 69 9.59 -6.89 18.70
N GLY A 70 10.03 -7.59 17.64
CA GLY A 70 10.12 -9.06 17.62
C GLY A 70 8.79 -9.81 17.49
N GLU A 71 7.66 -9.12 17.41
CA GLU A 71 6.34 -9.78 17.28
C GLU A 71 5.97 -10.10 15.82
N VAL A 72 6.41 -9.28 14.88
CA VAL A 72 6.08 -9.42 13.45
C VAL A 72 7.36 -9.67 12.67
N PRO A 73 7.47 -10.79 11.95
CA PRO A 73 8.63 -11.07 11.11
C PRO A 73 8.64 -10.15 9.87
N VAL A 74 9.83 -9.64 9.53
CA VAL A 74 10.11 -8.84 8.33
C VAL A 74 10.93 -9.69 7.38
N TYR A 75 10.43 -9.95 6.17
CA TYR A 75 11.10 -10.77 5.17
C TYR A 75 11.60 -9.93 4.00
N LEU A 76 12.86 -10.10 3.62
CA LEU A 76 13.43 -9.50 2.42
C LEU A 76 12.89 -10.19 1.18
N GLY A 77 12.49 -9.40 0.17
CA GLY A 77 11.94 -9.89 -1.09
C GLY A 77 12.72 -9.43 -2.31
N ALA A 78 12.01 -9.02 -3.35
CA ALA A 78 12.60 -8.58 -4.61
C ALA A 78 13.38 -7.27 -4.44
N GLN A 79 14.68 -7.33 -4.69
CA GLN A 79 15.58 -6.17 -4.60
C GLN A 79 15.53 -5.30 -5.87
N PHE A 80 15.05 -5.84 -6.97
CA PHE A 80 15.01 -5.17 -8.28
C PHE A 80 13.67 -5.41 -8.97
N PRO A 81 13.23 -4.47 -9.86
CA PRO A 81 12.12 -4.70 -10.75
C PRO A 81 12.34 -5.89 -11.67
N LEU A 82 11.28 -6.46 -12.25
CA LEU A 82 11.38 -7.61 -13.16
C LEU A 82 12.24 -7.31 -14.39
N MET A 83 12.12 -6.11 -14.96
CA MET A 83 12.77 -5.77 -16.23
C MET A 83 13.41 -4.37 -16.26
N ARG A 84 13.15 -3.51 -15.28
CA ARG A 84 13.56 -2.11 -15.31
C ARG A 84 14.77 -1.85 -14.43
N ALA A 85 15.44 -0.72 -14.65
CA ALA A 85 16.41 -0.22 -13.70
C ALA A 85 15.70 0.23 -12.41
N PRO A 86 16.29 0.01 -11.24
CA PRO A 86 15.75 0.52 -9.98
C PRO A 86 15.56 2.04 -10.04
N LEU A 87 14.49 2.49 -9.39
CA LEU A 87 14.18 3.89 -9.18
C LEU A 87 14.08 4.12 -7.68
N ASP A 88 14.47 5.29 -7.19
CA ASP A 88 14.27 5.70 -5.81
C ASP A 88 13.49 7.03 -5.70
N ALA A 89 13.00 7.33 -4.51
CA ALA A 89 12.28 8.55 -4.16
C ALA A 89 12.93 9.27 -2.96
N ALA A 90 14.25 9.12 -2.77
CA ALA A 90 14.99 9.76 -1.69
C ALA A 90 14.84 11.30 -1.69
N TYR A 91 14.54 11.90 -2.84
CA TYR A 91 14.24 13.33 -2.97
C TYR A 91 12.93 13.75 -2.30
N VAL A 92 12.01 12.80 -2.03
CA VAL A 92 10.76 13.04 -1.27
C VAL A 92 10.94 12.75 0.20
N PHE A 93 11.54 11.59 0.53
CA PHE A 93 11.51 11.02 1.88
C PHE A 93 12.82 11.19 2.68
N GLY A 94 13.86 11.80 2.08
CA GLY A 94 15.22 11.76 2.63
C GLY A 94 15.94 10.47 2.24
N ARG A 95 17.27 10.44 2.42
CA ARG A 95 18.11 9.30 2.01
C ARG A 95 17.84 8.04 2.83
N ASP A 96 17.43 8.20 4.09
CA ASP A 96 17.06 7.10 4.97
C ASP A 96 15.56 6.74 4.87
N GLY A 97 14.76 7.46 4.06
CA GLY A 97 13.33 7.24 3.93
C GLY A 97 12.52 7.71 5.15
N MET A 98 13.17 8.31 6.15
CA MET A 98 12.55 8.81 7.38
C MET A 98 12.98 10.25 7.67
N SER A 99 13.04 11.08 6.62
CA SER A 99 13.38 12.52 6.70
C SER A 99 14.81 12.81 7.16
N ASP A 100 15.74 11.89 6.95
CA ASP A 100 17.11 11.95 7.49
C ASP A 100 17.13 12.24 9.02
N SER A 101 16.14 11.70 9.74
CA SER A 101 15.94 11.94 11.18
C SER A 101 16.95 11.24 12.07
N GLY A 102 17.75 10.32 11.50
CA GLY A 102 18.84 9.68 12.21
C GLY A 102 18.39 8.75 13.33
N PHE A 103 17.26 8.08 13.17
CA PHE A 103 16.80 7.09 14.14
C PHE A 103 17.86 6.00 14.34
N ALA A 104 18.07 5.63 15.61
CA ALA A 104 19.01 4.57 15.96
C ALA A 104 18.54 3.24 15.33
N LYS A 105 19.51 2.50 14.78
CA LYS A 105 19.23 1.15 14.25
C LYS A 105 18.73 0.24 15.38
N THR A 106 17.75 -0.59 15.04
CA THR A 106 17.23 -1.58 15.97
C THR A 106 18.18 -2.78 16.13
N ALA A 107 18.07 -3.47 17.26
CA ALA A 107 18.77 -4.75 17.45
C ALA A 107 18.10 -5.92 16.70
N GLN A 108 16.87 -5.72 16.21
CA GLN A 108 16.14 -6.71 15.43
C GLN A 108 16.83 -6.98 14.09
N ARG A 109 16.49 -8.10 13.46
CA ARG A 109 16.98 -8.48 12.13
C ARG A 109 15.82 -8.99 11.29
N PRO A 110 15.88 -8.83 9.96
CA PRO A 110 14.96 -9.53 9.08
C PRO A 110 14.95 -11.01 9.38
N ALA A 111 13.79 -11.64 9.22
CA ALA A 111 13.62 -13.08 9.40
C ALA A 111 14.28 -13.85 8.26
N ASP A 112 14.69 -15.09 8.54
CA ASP A 112 15.22 -15.98 7.52
C ASP A 112 14.14 -16.35 6.49
N GLY A 113 14.54 -16.48 5.22
CA GLY A 113 13.66 -16.79 4.10
C GLY A 113 13.42 -15.60 3.17
N HIS A 114 12.73 -15.87 2.08
CA HIS A 114 12.44 -14.87 1.05
C HIS A 114 10.95 -14.50 1.08
N ALA A 115 10.62 -13.21 0.96
CA ALA A 115 9.25 -12.70 1.03
C ALA A 115 8.28 -13.43 0.08
N VAL A 116 8.72 -13.71 -1.15
CA VAL A 116 7.92 -14.44 -2.15
C VAL A 116 7.52 -15.83 -1.66
N ASP A 117 8.45 -16.56 -1.04
CA ASP A 117 8.20 -17.90 -0.51
C ASP A 117 7.25 -17.86 0.69
N GLU A 118 7.41 -16.85 1.56
CA GLU A 118 6.55 -16.65 2.71
C GLU A 118 5.13 -16.22 2.31
N LEU A 119 4.97 -15.36 1.32
CA LEU A 119 3.66 -15.02 0.75
C LEU A 119 2.95 -16.28 0.27
N VAL A 120 3.60 -17.08 -0.58
CA VAL A 120 3.02 -18.33 -1.08
C VAL A 120 2.67 -19.27 0.07
N ARG A 121 3.61 -19.51 0.99
CA ARG A 121 3.44 -20.45 2.10
C ARG A 121 2.27 -20.07 3.01
N ARG A 122 2.18 -18.79 3.41
CA ARG A 122 1.14 -18.31 4.33
C ARG A 122 -0.22 -18.31 3.66
N ILE A 123 -0.34 -17.77 2.44
CA ILE A 123 -1.60 -17.71 1.72
C ILE A 123 -2.14 -19.10 1.44
N MET A 124 -1.29 -20.04 1.00
CA MET A 124 -1.71 -21.41 0.72
C MET A 124 -1.99 -22.23 1.97
N ALA A 125 -1.43 -21.88 3.13
CA ALA A 125 -1.73 -22.53 4.40
C ALA A 125 -3.08 -22.09 5.02
N ALA A 126 -3.62 -20.94 4.60
CA ALA A 126 -4.86 -20.36 5.14
C ALA A 126 -5.74 -19.75 4.02
N PRO A 127 -6.26 -20.57 3.08
CA PRO A 127 -7.04 -20.08 1.96
C PRO A 127 -8.31 -19.33 2.42
N GLY A 128 -8.51 -18.12 1.86
CA GLY A 128 -9.65 -17.27 2.17
C GLY A 128 -9.56 -16.48 3.48
N GLU A 129 -8.43 -16.56 4.19
CA GLU A 129 -8.30 -15.90 5.49
C GLU A 129 -7.41 -14.66 5.46
N ILE A 130 -6.37 -14.64 4.63
CA ILE A 130 -5.36 -13.58 4.62
C ILE A 130 -5.77 -12.44 3.70
N THR A 131 -5.73 -11.22 4.23
CA THR A 131 -5.74 -9.97 3.48
C THR A 131 -4.30 -9.52 3.26
N LEU A 132 -3.97 -9.08 2.04
CA LEU A 132 -2.67 -8.54 1.68
C LEU A 132 -2.84 -7.08 1.24
N ILE A 133 -2.08 -6.18 1.86
CA ILE A 133 -1.91 -4.81 1.38
C ILE A 133 -0.56 -4.72 0.69
N ALA A 134 -0.56 -4.32 -0.58
CA ALA A 134 0.63 -4.08 -1.37
C ALA A 134 0.72 -2.57 -1.64
N GLN A 135 1.73 -1.93 -1.06
CA GLN A 135 1.97 -0.49 -1.11
C GLN A 135 3.37 -0.16 -1.68
N ALA A 136 4.02 -1.14 -2.27
CA ALA A 136 5.28 -1.06 -2.99
C ALA A 136 5.07 -1.44 -4.48
N PRO A 137 6.09 -1.31 -5.35
CA PRO A 137 6.07 -1.93 -6.66
C PRO A 137 5.73 -3.43 -6.56
N LEU A 138 4.81 -3.92 -7.39
CA LEU A 138 4.14 -5.21 -7.20
C LEU A 138 5.01 -6.45 -7.51
N THR A 139 6.32 -6.30 -7.50
CA THR A 139 7.30 -7.34 -7.89
C THR A 139 7.18 -8.59 -7.04
N ASN A 140 7.09 -8.47 -5.71
CA ASN A 140 6.92 -9.62 -4.82
C ASN A 140 5.63 -10.39 -5.13
N ILE A 141 4.53 -9.67 -5.38
CA ILE A 141 3.22 -10.28 -5.63
C ILE A 141 3.22 -10.98 -6.98
N ALA A 142 3.81 -10.35 -8.01
CA ALA A 142 3.95 -10.95 -9.34
C ALA A 142 4.79 -12.24 -9.31
N LEU A 143 5.93 -12.23 -8.60
CA LEU A 143 6.78 -13.41 -8.44
C LEU A 143 6.08 -14.52 -7.64
N ALA A 144 5.35 -14.16 -6.57
CA ALA A 144 4.57 -15.12 -5.80
C ALA A 144 3.47 -15.77 -6.65
N TYR A 145 2.77 -14.99 -7.47
CA TYR A 145 1.78 -15.50 -8.41
C TYR A 145 2.41 -16.41 -9.48
N GLN A 146 3.53 -16.02 -10.08
CA GLN A 146 4.21 -16.88 -11.06
C GLN A 146 4.68 -18.20 -10.47
N ARG A 147 5.11 -18.18 -9.20
CA ARG A 147 5.54 -19.40 -8.49
C ARG A 147 4.38 -20.31 -8.12
N GLU A 148 3.25 -19.74 -7.72
CA GLU A 148 2.04 -20.46 -7.29
C GLU A 148 0.78 -19.70 -7.70
N PRO A 149 0.26 -19.91 -8.92
CA PRO A 149 -0.89 -19.15 -9.41
C PRO A 149 -2.17 -19.30 -8.58
N ARG A 150 -2.29 -20.38 -7.80
CA ARG A 150 -3.47 -20.62 -6.95
C ARG A 150 -3.59 -19.57 -5.84
N ILE A 151 -2.53 -18.84 -5.49
CA ILE A 151 -2.61 -17.76 -4.49
C ILE A 151 -3.64 -16.70 -4.88
N ALA A 152 -3.87 -16.46 -6.17
CA ALA A 152 -4.86 -15.48 -6.62
C ALA A 152 -6.29 -15.82 -6.17
N LYS A 153 -6.59 -17.11 -5.97
CA LYS A 153 -7.88 -17.57 -5.46
C LYS A 153 -7.88 -17.92 -3.97
N ALA A 154 -6.69 -18.20 -3.43
CA ALA A 154 -6.50 -18.50 -2.02
C ALA A 154 -6.44 -17.24 -1.16
N LEU A 155 -5.98 -16.10 -1.70
CA LEU A 155 -5.97 -14.83 -0.97
C LEU A 155 -7.41 -14.32 -0.78
N LYS A 156 -7.72 -13.89 0.45
CA LYS A 156 -9.04 -13.32 0.77
C LYS A 156 -9.27 -12.02 0.01
N HIS A 157 -8.30 -11.11 0.07
CA HIS A 157 -8.36 -9.80 -0.59
C HIS A 157 -6.95 -9.27 -0.83
N LEU A 158 -6.72 -8.68 -1.99
CA LEU A 158 -5.53 -7.90 -2.32
C LEU A 158 -5.92 -6.42 -2.42
N TRP A 159 -5.34 -5.61 -1.54
CA TRP A 159 -5.41 -4.17 -1.61
C TRP A 159 -4.11 -3.64 -2.22
N VAL A 160 -4.21 -2.77 -3.20
CA VAL A 160 -3.05 -2.19 -3.88
C VAL A 160 -3.12 -0.68 -3.79
N MET A 161 -2.05 -0.06 -3.28
CA MET A 161 -1.76 1.34 -3.52
C MET A 161 -0.98 1.44 -4.83
N GLY A 162 -1.52 2.13 -5.83
CA GLY A 162 -0.78 2.34 -7.07
C GLY A 162 -1.63 2.74 -8.27
N GLY A 163 -0.93 3.18 -9.30
CA GLY A 163 -1.54 3.62 -10.54
C GLY A 163 -2.37 4.89 -10.41
N THR A 164 -3.00 5.26 -11.52
CA THR A 164 -3.92 6.40 -11.60
C THR A 164 -5.31 5.92 -12.03
N ASP A 165 -6.35 6.71 -11.79
CA ASP A 165 -7.68 6.47 -12.35
C ASP A 165 -7.86 7.36 -13.59
N ASN A 166 -7.14 7.04 -14.67
CA ASN A 166 -7.05 7.85 -15.89
C ASN A 166 -6.63 9.31 -15.62
N GLY A 167 -6.01 9.54 -14.47
CA GLY A 167 -5.61 10.86 -13.99
C GLY A 167 -4.13 11.15 -14.20
N VAL A 168 -3.64 12.15 -13.48
CA VAL A 168 -2.23 12.57 -13.50
C VAL A 168 -1.41 11.70 -12.57
N GLY A 169 -0.22 11.31 -13.00
CA GLY A 169 0.75 10.59 -12.17
C GLY A 169 1.60 11.52 -11.29
N ASN A 170 2.48 10.93 -10.49
CA ASN A 170 3.43 11.64 -9.62
C ASN A 170 4.90 11.50 -10.04
N VAL A 171 5.22 10.52 -10.90
CA VAL A 171 6.57 10.35 -11.46
C VAL A 171 6.63 10.85 -12.89
N THR A 172 5.62 10.54 -13.68
CA THR A 172 5.40 11.10 -15.01
C THR A 172 3.97 11.63 -15.09
N PRO A 173 3.62 12.44 -16.08
CA PRO A 173 2.23 12.88 -16.26
C PRO A 173 1.22 11.72 -16.37
N ALA A 174 1.68 10.52 -16.77
CA ALA A 174 0.83 9.38 -17.02
C ALA A 174 0.87 8.31 -15.91
N ALA A 175 1.90 8.29 -15.05
CA ALA A 175 2.13 7.15 -14.17
C ALA A 175 2.44 7.54 -12.73
N GLU A 176 1.87 6.76 -11.83
CA GLU A 176 2.19 6.73 -10.41
C GLU A 176 3.44 5.85 -10.17
N TYR A 177 4.16 6.13 -9.09
CA TYR A 177 5.48 5.58 -8.77
C TYR A 177 5.54 4.05 -8.78
N ASN A 178 4.69 3.36 -8.02
CA ASN A 178 4.72 1.90 -7.87
C ASN A 178 4.53 1.19 -9.22
N PHE A 179 3.59 1.69 -10.02
CA PHE A 179 3.30 1.15 -11.35
C PHE A 179 4.36 1.55 -12.40
N TYR A 180 4.98 2.70 -12.23
CA TYR A 180 6.09 3.12 -13.10
C TYR A 180 7.39 2.36 -12.81
N ALA A 181 7.67 2.07 -11.55
CA ALA A 181 8.88 1.36 -11.12
C ALA A 181 8.92 -0.10 -11.63
N ASP A 182 7.79 -0.81 -11.59
CA ASP A 182 7.68 -2.16 -12.17
C ASP A 182 6.33 -2.38 -12.89
N PRO A 183 6.16 -1.81 -14.09
CA PRO A 183 4.90 -1.91 -14.83
C PRO A 183 4.60 -3.35 -15.28
N GLU A 184 5.61 -4.17 -15.49
CA GLU A 184 5.45 -5.58 -15.85
C GLU A 184 4.85 -6.37 -14.69
N ALA A 185 5.33 -6.15 -13.46
CA ALA A 185 4.76 -6.74 -12.26
C ALA A 185 3.32 -6.27 -12.04
N ALA A 186 3.07 -4.97 -12.17
CA ALA A 186 1.73 -4.41 -12.05
C ALA A 186 0.76 -5.04 -13.07
N LYS A 187 1.18 -5.18 -14.34
CA LYS A 187 0.39 -5.84 -15.40
C LYS A 187 0.08 -7.31 -15.07
N ILE A 188 1.05 -8.05 -14.56
CA ILE A 188 0.86 -9.45 -14.14
C ILE A 188 -0.21 -9.50 -13.04
N VAL A 189 -0.08 -8.68 -12.00
CA VAL A 189 -0.94 -8.74 -10.81
C VAL A 189 -2.38 -8.34 -11.13
N VAL A 190 -2.61 -7.24 -11.87
CA VAL A 190 -3.97 -6.81 -12.20
C VAL A 190 -4.72 -7.82 -13.09
N ASN A 191 -3.98 -8.63 -13.85
CA ASN A 191 -4.56 -9.67 -14.72
C ASN A 191 -4.55 -11.08 -14.09
N ALA A 192 -4.02 -11.26 -12.88
CA ALA A 192 -3.90 -12.57 -12.23
C ALA A 192 -5.21 -13.14 -11.69
N GLY A 193 -6.25 -12.32 -11.57
CA GLY A 193 -7.58 -12.72 -11.09
C GLY A 193 -7.70 -12.78 -9.57
N PHE A 194 -6.94 -11.99 -8.84
CA PHE A 194 -7.15 -11.72 -7.42
C PHE A 194 -8.52 -11.09 -7.15
N ASN A 195 -9.03 -11.21 -5.94
CA ASN A 195 -10.04 -10.30 -5.40
C ASN A 195 -9.32 -8.98 -5.09
N LEU A 196 -9.34 -8.04 -6.04
CA LEU A 196 -8.47 -6.87 -6.11
C LEU A 196 -9.22 -5.58 -5.86
N SER A 197 -8.74 -4.77 -4.91
CA SER A 197 -9.12 -3.36 -4.75
C SER A 197 -7.90 -2.46 -4.94
N ILE A 198 -8.08 -1.35 -5.64
CA ILE A 198 -7.00 -0.39 -5.94
C ILE A 198 -7.38 0.98 -5.36
N ALA A 199 -6.51 1.51 -4.51
CA ALA A 199 -6.47 2.91 -4.09
C ALA A 199 -5.44 3.64 -4.95
N THR A 200 -5.91 4.49 -5.86
CA THR A 200 -5.06 5.12 -6.86
C THR A 200 -4.47 6.45 -6.37
N TRP A 201 -3.43 6.92 -7.04
CA TRP A 201 -2.91 8.28 -6.82
C TRP A 201 -3.97 9.37 -7.04
N THR A 202 -4.91 9.15 -7.97
CA THR A 202 -6.06 10.05 -8.17
C THR A 202 -6.92 10.17 -6.91
N LEU A 203 -7.17 9.05 -6.22
CA LEU A 203 -7.86 9.06 -4.92
C LEU A 203 -7.04 9.81 -3.86
N THR A 204 -5.72 9.58 -3.82
CA THR A 204 -4.82 10.25 -2.88
C THR A 204 -4.84 11.77 -3.05
N LEU A 205 -4.78 12.27 -4.29
CA LEU A 205 -4.89 13.70 -4.57
C LEU A 205 -6.22 14.30 -4.11
N LYS A 206 -7.30 13.51 -4.19
CA LYS A 206 -8.64 13.94 -3.81
C LYS A 206 -8.85 13.90 -2.30
N ASP A 207 -8.51 12.78 -1.67
CA ASP A 207 -8.96 12.46 -0.30
C ASP A 207 -7.81 12.15 0.68
N GLY A 208 -6.56 12.03 0.20
CA GLY A 208 -5.40 11.61 1.01
C GLY A 208 -4.56 12.75 1.60
N LEU A 209 -4.94 14.01 1.38
CA LEU A 209 -4.24 15.18 1.93
C LEU A 209 -4.65 15.43 3.38
N TRP A 210 -3.68 15.51 4.29
CA TRP A 210 -3.85 16.14 5.60
C TRP A 210 -3.24 17.53 5.58
N THR A 211 -4.07 18.52 5.94
CA THR A 211 -3.67 19.93 5.96
C THR A 211 -2.64 20.19 7.06
N THR A 212 -1.90 21.30 6.93
CA THR A 212 -0.99 21.77 7.99
C THR A 212 -1.67 21.82 9.35
N GLU A 213 -2.90 22.32 9.44
CA GLU A 213 -3.67 22.38 10.69
C GLU A 213 -3.93 20.98 11.27
N GLN A 214 -4.25 19.99 10.42
CA GLN A 214 -4.46 18.61 10.84
C GLN A 214 -3.14 17.98 11.32
N LEU A 215 -2.03 18.23 10.63
CA LEU A 215 -0.71 17.72 11.03
C LEU A 215 -0.26 18.33 12.36
N ASP A 216 -0.47 19.64 12.58
CA ASP A 216 -0.19 20.31 13.85
C ASP A 216 -1.05 19.72 14.98
N ALA A 217 -2.31 19.35 14.70
CA ALA A 217 -3.18 18.68 15.67
C ALA A 217 -2.72 17.27 16.03
N LEU A 218 -2.08 16.55 15.11
CA LEU A 218 -1.45 15.26 15.41
C LEU A 218 -0.18 15.42 16.25
N ASP A 219 0.66 16.39 15.94
CA ASP A 219 1.87 16.70 16.72
C ASP A 219 1.52 17.13 18.16
N ALA A 220 0.47 17.93 18.32
CA ALA A 220 -0.04 18.39 19.61
C ALA A 220 -0.52 17.27 20.55
N LEU A 221 -0.68 16.03 20.07
CA LEU A 221 -0.94 14.87 20.93
C LEU A 221 0.22 14.60 21.89
N GLY A 222 1.45 14.96 21.52
CA GLY A 222 2.63 14.94 22.38
C GLY A 222 3.06 13.53 22.81
N THR A 223 2.52 12.46 22.22
CA THR A 223 2.93 11.07 22.47
C THR A 223 4.23 10.76 21.76
N ASP A 224 4.90 9.67 22.14
CA ASP A 224 6.11 9.21 21.44
C ASP A 224 5.80 8.82 19.98
N LYS A 225 4.62 8.23 19.74
CA LYS A 225 4.16 7.88 18.40
C LYS A 225 3.86 9.13 17.55
N ALA A 226 3.27 10.17 18.13
CA ALA A 226 3.01 11.43 17.43
C ALA A 226 4.33 12.13 17.04
N ARG A 227 5.30 12.18 17.95
CA ARG A 227 6.64 12.72 17.64
C ARG A 227 7.32 11.91 16.53
N PHE A 228 7.26 10.59 16.59
CA PHE A 228 7.81 9.72 15.55
C PHE A 228 7.15 9.98 14.19
N PHE A 229 5.80 10.09 14.15
CA PHE A 229 5.05 10.49 12.96
C PHE A 229 5.55 11.83 12.40
N THR A 230 5.62 12.88 13.22
CA THR A 230 6.06 14.23 12.81
C THR A 230 7.47 14.20 12.25
N ASP A 231 8.41 13.51 12.92
CA ASP A 231 9.79 13.40 12.47
C ASP A 231 9.91 12.70 11.11
N VAL A 232 9.17 11.60 10.89
CA VAL A 232 9.16 10.86 9.63
C VAL A 232 8.50 11.67 8.51
N ASN A 233 7.44 12.43 8.81
CA ASN A 233 6.68 13.19 7.80
C ASN A 233 7.38 14.48 7.34
N ARG A 234 8.43 14.93 8.02
CA ARG A 234 9.03 16.26 7.81
C ARG A 234 9.50 16.50 6.36
N ALA A 235 10.20 15.52 5.75
CA ALA A 235 10.70 15.66 4.38
C ALA A 235 9.56 15.67 3.36
N SER A 236 8.59 14.76 3.51
CA SER A 236 7.41 14.69 2.64
C SER A 236 6.59 15.98 2.70
N LEU A 237 6.40 16.54 3.90
CA LEU A 237 5.71 17.81 4.08
C LEU A 237 6.47 18.98 3.43
N ALA A 238 7.80 19.02 3.57
CA ALA A 238 8.63 20.04 2.93
C ALA A 238 8.53 19.92 1.39
N PHE A 239 8.66 18.70 0.84
CA PHE A 239 8.53 18.44 -0.58
C PHE A 239 7.16 18.85 -1.12
N ALA A 240 6.08 18.46 -0.45
CA ALA A 240 4.72 18.81 -0.84
C ALA A 240 4.50 20.33 -0.88
N ARG A 241 5.02 21.07 0.11
CA ARG A 241 4.92 22.54 0.15
C ARG A 241 5.77 23.24 -0.91
N GLU A 242 7.04 22.84 -1.02
CA GLU A 242 8.04 23.56 -1.82
C GLU A 242 7.96 23.19 -3.30
N THR A 243 7.60 21.94 -3.61
CA THR A 243 7.61 21.40 -4.97
C THR A 243 6.22 21.28 -5.57
N GLU A 244 5.24 20.81 -4.78
CA GLU A 244 3.88 20.55 -5.26
C GLU A 244 2.91 21.72 -4.95
N GLY A 245 3.30 22.66 -4.09
CA GLY A 245 2.48 23.80 -3.71
C GLY A 245 1.25 23.44 -2.85
N LEU A 246 1.33 22.33 -2.12
CA LEU A 246 0.25 21.84 -1.26
C LEU A 246 0.37 22.42 0.15
N ASP A 247 -0.78 22.69 0.79
CA ASP A 247 -0.83 23.05 2.21
C ASP A 247 -1.04 21.79 3.06
N GLY A 248 -0.02 20.95 3.15
CA GLY A 248 -0.06 19.69 3.89
C GLY A 248 0.79 18.60 3.25
N SER A 249 0.55 17.36 3.60
CA SER A 249 1.19 16.18 3.00
C SER A 249 0.18 15.13 2.57
N LEU A 250 0.53 14.36 1.53
CA LEU A 250 -0.27 13.29 0.97
C LEU A 250 0.12 11.95 1.63
N HIS A 251 -0.88 11.10 1.89
CA HIS A 251 -0.70 9.83 2.61
C HIS A 251 -1.37 8.65 1.89
N PRO A 252 -0.86 8.24 0.71
CA PRO A 252 -1.46 7.18 -0.11
C PRO A 252 -1.51 5.81 0.58
N ASP A 253 -0.42 5.40 1.25
CA ASP A 253 -0.31 4.08 1.87
C ASP A 253 -1.12 4.00 3.15
N ALA A 254 -1.05 5.05 3.99
CA ALA A 254 -1.88 5.15 5.18
C ALA A 254 -3.38 5.15 4.83
N LEU A 255 -3.78 5.83 3.73
CA LEU A 255 -5.14 5.82 3.20
C LEU A 255 -5.55 4.40 2.78
N THR A 256 -4.71 3.73 1.99
CA THR A 256 -4.96 2.37 1.51
C THR A 256 -5.09 1.39 2.69
N CYS A 257 -4.21 1.50 3.68
CA CYS A 257 -4.29 0.70 4.90
C CYS A 257 -5.56 0.98 5.68
N ALA A 258 -5.92 2.25 5.89
CA ALA A 258 -7.12 2.63 6.65
C ALA A 258 -8.39 2.01 6.05
N ILE A 259 -8.59 2.13 4.73
CA ILE A 259 -9.77 1.54 4.04
C ILE A 259 -9.72 0.02 3.97
N ALA A 260 -8.54 -0.59 3.94
CA ALA A 260 -8.39 -2.04 4.00
C ALA A 260 -8.74 -2.60 5.40
N LEU A 261 -8.44 -1.84 6.45
CA LEU A 261 -8.77 -2.18 7.84
C LEU A 261 -10.23 -1.87 8.21
N ASP A 262 -10.83 -0.90 7.52
CA ASP A 262 -12.21 -0.47 7.77
C ASP A 262 -12.89 -0.01 6.48
N GLU A 263 -13.51 -0.96 5.78
CA GLU A 263 -14.21 -0.66 4.51
C GLU A 263 -15.39 0.30 4.67
N SER A 264 -15.87 0.59 5.89
CA SER A 264 -16.90 1.59 6.10
C SER A 264 -16.46 3.02 5.77
N LEU A 265 -15.14 3.25 5.68
CA LEU A 265 -14.57 4.52 5.22
C LEU A 265 -14.76 4.74 3.70
N ILE A 266 -15.12 3.70 2.92
CA ILE A 266 -15.29 3.82 1.48
C ILE A 266 -16.68 4.38 1.19
N LEU A 267 -16.72 5.56 0.58
CA LEU A 267 -17.97 6.21 0.17
C LEU A 267 -18.38 5.85 -1.26
N GLU A 268 -17.39 5.63 -2.14
CA GLU A 268 -17.64 5.31 -3.54
C GLU A 268 -16.56 4.36 -4.07
N ALA A 269 -16.96 3.33 -4.79
CA ALA A 269 -16.07 2.40 -5.48
C ALA A 269 -16.76 1.83 -6.72
N GLU A 270 -15.98 1.48 -7.74
CA GLU A 270 -16.49 0.96 -9.02
C GLU A 270 -15.70 -0.27 -9.45
N HIS A 271 -16.41 -1.27 -9.98
CA HIS A 271 -15.79 -2.42 -10.62
C HIS A 271 -15.45 -2.10 -12.08
N CYS A 272 -14.16 -2.03 -12.38
CA CYS A 272 -13.62 -1.62 -13.66
C CYS A 272 -12.80 -2.73 -14.32
N VAL A 273 -12.67 -2.64 -15.64
CA VAL A 273 -11.60 -3.34 -16.36
C VAL A 273 -10.36 -2.47 -16.27
N VAL A 274 -9.29 -3.02 -15.69
CA VAL A 274 -8.00 -2.33 -15.59
C VAL A 274 -6.92 -3.11 -16.35
N ASP A 275 -5.94 -2.37 -16.88
CA ASP A 275 -4.72 -2.92 -17.47
C ASP A 275 -3.58 -1.91 -17.36
N VAL A 276 -2.34 -2.36 -17.50
CA VAL A 276 -1.15 -1.53 -17.31
C VAL A 276 -0.36 -1.44 -18.60
N GLU A 277 -0.01 -0.21 -18.98
CA GLU A 277 0.87 0.04 -20.13
C GLU A 277 2.35 -0.20 -19.76
N THR A 278 3.02 -1.07 -20.52
CA THR A 278 4.39 -1.48 -20.23
C THR A 278 5.41 -1.02 -21.27
N VAL A 279 4.99 -0.58 -22.47
CA VAL A 279 5.86 -0.35 -23.64
C VAL A 279 5.93 1.10 -24.03
N GLY A 280 4.84 1.87 -23.83
CA GLY A 280 4.73 3.24 -24.31
C GLY A 280 5.82 4.15 -23.73
N GLU A 281 6.47 4.93 -24.60
CA GLU A 281 7.54 5.85 -24.20
C GLU A 281 7.06 6.89 -23.17
N LEU A 282 5.85 7.44 -23.39
CA LEU A 282 5.26 8.47 -22.53
C LEU A 282 4.26 7.92 -21.49
N THR A 283 3.82 6.68 -21.68
CA THR A 283 2.70 6.11 -20.90
C THR A 283 3.07 4.86 -20.12
N ARG A 284 4.35 4.51 -20.07
CA ARG A 284 4.81 3.39 -19.21
C ARG A 284 4.32 3.54 -17.79
N GLY A 285 3.75 2.48 -17.23
CA GLY A 285 3.18 2.48 -15.88
C GLY A 285 1.79 3.10 -15.76
N TYR A 286 1.21 3.57 -16.89
CA TYR A 286 -0.16 4.08 -16.89
C TYR A 286 -1.14 2.95 -16.58
N LEU A 287 -2.00 3.17 -15.58
CA LEU A 287 -3.14 2.30 -15.30
C LEU A 287 -4.33 2.77 -16.16
N SER A 288 -4.66 1.99 -17.17
CA SER A 288 -5.88 2.20 -17.95
C SER A 288 -7.07 1.68 -17.16
N VAL A 289 -8.00 2.55 -16.83
CA VAL A 289 -9.25 2.21 -16.15
C VAL A 289 -10.42 2.39 -17.13
N SER A 290 -11.07 1.30 -17.50
CA SER A 290 -12.23 1.32 -18.40
C SER A 290 -13.52 1.28 -17.59
N HIS A 291 -14.18 2.41 -17.51
CA HIS A 291 -15.57 2.52 -17.09
C HIS A 291 -16.42 2.01 -18.23
N SER A 292 -17.14 0.93 -18.06
CA SER A 292 -17.97 0.26 -19.07
C SER A 292 -18.77 1.23 -19.96
N ILE A 293 -18.18 1.69 -21.05
CA ILE A 293 -18.70 2.84 -21.79
C ILE A 293 -19.58 2.43 -22.98
N LEU A 294 -19.41 1.23 -23.51
CA LEU A 294 -20.10 0.83 -24.73
C LEU A 294 -20.84 -0.51 -24.51
N PRO A 295 -22.14 -0.45 -24.16
CA PRO A 295 -22.97 -1.64 -24.25
C PRO A 295 -23.19 -1.99 -25.73
N ASP A 296 -23.07 -3.25 -26.07
CA ASP A 296 -23.59 -3.85 -27.30
C ASP A 296 -23.03 -3.40 -28.65
N ILE A 297 -21.79 -2.89 -28.70
CA ILE A 297 -21.09 -2.75 -29.98
C ILE A 297 -20.40 -4.06 -30.32
N GLU A 298 -20.77 -4.61 -31.48
CA GLU A 298 -20.10 -5.76 -32.07
C GLU A 298 -18.71 -5.30 -32.53
N ILE A 299 -17.68 -5.63 -31.78
CA ILE A 299 -16.29 -5.28 -32.09
C ILE A 299 -15.73 -6.44 -32.92
N ALA A 300 -15.35 -6.16 -34.16
CA ALA A 300 -14.82 -7.16 -35.09
C ALA A 300 -13.45 -7.70 -34.66
N ASP A 301 -12.64 -6.89 -33.94
CA ASP A 301 -11.32 -7.31 -33.45
C ASP A 301 -11.44 -8.04 -32.10
N PRO A 302 -11.09 -9.34 -32.04
CA PRO A 302 -11.10 -10.09 -30.77
C PRO A 302 -10.21 -9.50 -29.66
N ALA A 303 -9.14 -8.76 -30.02
CA ALA A 303 -8.26 -8.10 -29.05
C ALA A 303 -8.95 -6.95 -28.32
N LEU A 304 -9.98 -6.37 -28.91
CA LEU A 304 -10.80 -5.29 -28.35
C LEU A 304 -12.07 -5.80 -27.67
N LYS A 305 -12.25 -7.12 -27.56
CA LYS A 305 -13.41 -7.70 -26.88
C LYS A 305 -13.48 -7.20 -25.45
N ARG A 306 -14.71 -6.88 -25.04
CA ARG A 306 -15.02 -6.47 -23.68
C ARG A 306 -14.53 -7.52 -22.67
N ARG A 307 -13.62 -7.11 -21.80
CA ARG A 307 -13.21 -7.93 -20.65
C ARG A 307 -14.18 -7.73 -19.49
N ALA A 308 -14.37 -8.76 -18.66
CA ALA A 308 -15.06 -8.59 -17.40
C ALA A 308 -14.23 -7.72 -16.45
N PRO A 309 -14.87 -6.91 -15.57
CA PRO A 309 -14.16 -6.17 -14.53
C PRO A 309 -13.23 -7.09 -13.74
N ASN A 310 -11.99 -6.63 -13.52
CA ASN A 310 -10.95 -7.37 -12.83
C ASN A 310 -10.42 -6.65 -11.58
N ALA A 311 -10.89 -5.43 -11.31
CA ALA A 311 -10.55 -4.70 -10.09
C ALA A 311 -11.71 -3.84 -9.60
N ARG A 312 -11.77 -3.61 -8.29
CA ARG A 312 -12.57 -2.59 -7.63
C ARG A 312 -11.69 -1.36 -7.44
N VAL A 313 -12.00 -0.27 -8.11
CA VAL A 313 -11.27 1.01 -8.00
C VAL A 313 -12.01 1.90 -7.01
N ILE A 314 -11.30 2.38 -5.99
CA ILE A 314 -11.88 3.25 -4.95
C ILE A 314 -11.90 4.69 -5.47
N LYS A 315 -13.07 5.36 -5.35
CA LYS A 315 -13.31 6.69 -5.93
C LYS A 315 -13.44 7.81 -4.89
N ALA A 316 -13.90 7.46 -3.69
CA ALA A 316 -14.05 8.42 -2.59
C ALA A 316 -14.03 7.72 -1.24
N ILE A 317 -13.49 8.41 -0.24
CA ILE A 317 -13.47 7.95 1.15
C ILE A 317 -13.96 9.03 2.11
N ASP A 318 -14.31 8.61 3.31
CA ASP A 318 -14.52 9.47 4.46
C ASP A 318 -13.17 10.00 4.97
N ARG A 319 -12.83 11.23 4.59
CA ARG A 319 -11.58 11.91 4.98
C ARG A 319 -11.46 12.10 6.48
N GLU A 320 -12.56 12.46 7.15
CA GLU A 320 -12.58 12.67 8.60
C GLU A 320 -12.39 11.35 9.34
N GLY A 321 -13.03 10.28 8.88
CA GLY A 321 -12.81 8.94 9.40
C GLY A 321 -11.38 8.45 9.20
N PHE A 322 -10.76 8.72 8.04
CA PHE A 322 -9.36 8.42 7.77
C PHE A 322 -8.43 9.19 8.73
N PHE A 323 -8.62 10.48 8.89
CA PHE A 323 -7.86 11.29 9.84
C PHE A 323 -8.02 10.80 11.29
N ALA A 324 -9.26 10.47 11.68
CA ALA A 324 -9.56 9.95 13.01
C ALA A 324 -8.88 8.59 13.28
N ALA A 325 -8.79 7.71 12.26
CA ALA A 325 -8.09 6.46 12.37
C ALA A 325 -6.60 6.67 12.67
N MET A 326 -5.94 7.60 11.95
CA MET A 326 -4.53 7.93 12.19
C MET A 326 -4.33 8.56 13.56
N ARG A 327 -5.18 9.51 13.93
CA ARG A 327 -5.13 10.12 15.26
C ARG A 327 -5.24 9.06 16.36
N GLY A 328 -6.12 8.08 16.19
CA GLY A 328 -6.26 6.94 17.11
C GLY A 328 -4.99 6.08 17.21
N ALA A 329 -4.26 5.89 16.10
CA ALA A 329 -3.02 5.13 16.07
C ALA A 329 -1.86 5.82 16.81
N LEU A 330 -1.91 7.16 16.90
CA LEU A 330 -0.88 7.96 17.56
C LEU A 330 -1.11 8.14 19.08
N LEU A 331 -2.27 7.79 19.59
CA LEU A 331 -2.56 7.76 21.03
C LEU A 331 -1.99 6.48 21.68
#